data_066acacb6e893a58bb2875b773c77808
#
_entry.id   066acacb6e893a58bb2875b773c77808
#
_cell.length_a   1.000
_cell.length_b   1.000
_cell.length_c   1.000
_cell.angle_alpha   90.00
_cell.angle_beta   90.00
_cell.angle_gamma   90.00
#
_symmetry.space_group_name_H-M   'P 1'
#
loop_
_entity.id
_entity.type
_entity.pdbx_description
1 polymer ?
#
loop_
_entity_poly.entity_id
_entity_poly.type
_entity_poly.pdbx_seq_one_letter_code
_entity_poly.pdbx_strand_id
1 'polypeptide(L)'
;MTKKVLDLRSDTVTLPKPGMLEAIINASLGDDVMGEDERVIEIERGVEELVGKEEGMLVIWGRMGNEIVIMTFGNRVEEVIVGEDSHIYNLERAAIAAISQVQARPIQVKHGYFDPEVI
;
A
#
# COMPACT_ATOMS: atom_id res chain seq x y z
N MET A 1 1.64 25.60 -29.68
CA MET A 1 2.44 24.65 -28.88
C MET A 1 1.70 24.41 -27.57
N THR A 2 1.13 23.24 -27.37
CA THR A 2 0.49 22.85 -26.11
C THR A 2 1.57 22.67 -25.04
N LYS A 3 1.51 23.46 -23.98
CA LYS A 3 2.41 23.26 -22.82
C LYS A 3 2.21 21.84 -22.29
N LYS A 4 3.28 21.05 -22.29
CA LYS A 4 3.29 19.73 -21.66
C LYS A 4 3.22 19.96 -20.13
N VAL A 5 2.09 19.65 -19.53
CA VAL A 5 1.90 19.75 -18.07
C VAL A 5 2.38 18.43 -17.46
N LEU A 6 3.25 18.51 -16.46
CA LEU A 6 3.63 17.39 -15.62
C LEU A 6 2.68 17.35 -14.43
N ASP A 7 1.88 16.30 -14.34
CA ASP A 7 0.95 16.11 -13.23
C ASP A 7 1.57 15.19 -12.19
N LEU A 8 1.88 15.74 -11.03
CA LEU A 8 2.51 15.03 -9.90
C LEU A 8 1.58 14.91 -8.68
N ARG A 9 0.26 15.06 -8.88
CA ARG A 9 -0.70 15.00 -7.76
C ARG A 9 -0.81 13.62 -7.15
N SER A 10 -0.72 12.56 -7.94
CA SER A 10 -0.86 11.18 -7.51
C SER A 10 -0.30 10.24 -8.59
N ASP A 11 0.14 9.06 -8.20
CA ASP A 11 0.46 7.96 -9.11
C ASP A 11 -0.76 7.53 -9.94
N THR A 12 -1.96 7.65 -9.38
CA THR A 12 -3.23 7.27 -10.03
C THR A 12 -3.57 8.08 -11.28
N VAL A 13 -2.94 9.21 -11.52
CA VAL A 13 -3.11 10.00 -12.76
C VAL A 13 -2.18 9.56 -13.88
N THR A 14 -1.26 8.63 -13.61
CA THR A 14 -0.36 8.09 -14.62
C THR A 14 -1.07 7.03 -15.46
N LEU A 15 -0.73 7.01 -16.75
CA LEU A 15 -1.26 6.02 -17.68
C LEU A 15 -0.18 4.99 -18.00
N PRO A 16 -0.58 3.73 -18.26
CA PRO A 16 0.36 2.71 -18.67
C PRO A 16 1.00 3.08 -20.02
N LYS A 17 2.29 2.83 -20.15
CA LYS A 17 3.02 3.00 -21.41
C LYS A 17 2.67 1.87 -22.37
N PRO A 18 2.87 2.05 -23.71
CA PRO A 18 2.54 0.99 -24.68
C PRO A 18 3.17 -0.37 -24.35
N GLY A 19 4.43 -0.42 -23.96
CA GLY A 19 5.07 -1.69 -23.54
C GLY A 19 4.46 -2.33 -22.29
N MET A 20 3.89 -1.55 -21.38
CA MET A 20 3.16 -2.11 -20.24
C MET A 20 1.84 -2.75 -20.70
N LEU A 21 1.12 -2.11 -21.62
CA LEU A 21 -0.11 -2.67 -22.18
C LEU A 21 0.16 -3.96 -22.97
N GLU A 22 1.25 -3.98 -23.72
CA GLU A 22 1.68 -5.18 -24.44
C GLU A 22 2.05 -6.31 -23.48
N ALA A 23 2.75 -6.02 -22.40
CA ALA A 23 3.08 -7.00 -21.36
C ALA A 23 1.82 -7.58 -20.70
N ILE A 24 0.81 -6.74 -20.43
CA ILE A 24 -0.48 -7.19 -19.88
C ILE A 24 -1.19 -8.14 -20.83
N ILE A 25 -1.25 -7.79 -22.12
CA ILE A 25 -1.95 -8.61 -23.13
C ILE A 25 -1.28 -9.98 -23.31
N ASN A 26 0.03 -10.03 -23.21
CA ASN A 26 0.84 -11.24 -23.43
C ASN A 26 1.20 -11.98 -22.13
N ALA A 27 0.68 -11.54 -20.99
CA ALA A 27 0.95 -12.21 -19.72
C ALA A 27 0.37 -13.62 -19.70
N SER A 28 1.13 -14.58 -19.20
CA SER A 28 0.60 -15.88 -18.80
C SER A 28 -0.32 -15.68 -17.60
N LEU A 29 -1.43 -16.38 -17.59
CA LEU A 29 -2.39 -16.37 -16.49
C LEU A 29 -2.28 -17.67 -15.71
N GLY A 30 -2.37 -17.59 -14.40
CA GLY A 30 -2.38 -18.73 -13.49
C GLY A 30 -3.34 -18.50 -12.34
N ASP A 31 -3.59 -19.53 -11.56
CA ASP A 31 -4.42 -19.45 -10.36
C ASP A 31 -3.56 -19.00 -9.17
N ASP A 32 -3.75 -17.76 -8.73
CA ASP A 32 -3.02 -17.19 -7.60
C ASP A 32 -3.33 -17.92 -6.27
N VAL A 33 -4.57 -18.38 -6.09
CA VAL A 33 -4.98 -19.11 -4.88
C VAL A 33 -4.20 -20.44 -4.74
N MET A 34 -3.87 -21.05 -5.87
CA MET A 34 -3.07 -22.30 -5.90
C MET A 34 -1.57 -22.01 -6.03
N GLY A 35 -1.17 -20.74 -6.06
CA GLY A 35 0.23 -20.37 -6.23
C GLY A 35 0.78 -20.68 -7.63
N GLU A 36 -0.07 -20.64 -8.65
CA GLU A 36 0.28 -21.00 -10.02
C GLU A 36 0.40 -19.77 -10.95
N ASP A 37 0.13 -18.55 -10.44
CA ASP A 37 0.32 -17.34 -11.24
C ASP A 37 1.79 -16.90 -11.23
N GLU A 38 2.49 -17.17 -12.34
CA GLU A 38 3.90 -16.84 -12.49
C GLU A 38 4.17 -15.33 -12.37
N ARG A 39 3.22 -14.48 -12.76
CA ARG A 39 3.41 -13.01 -12.70
C ARG A 39 3.32 -12.49 -11.27
N VAL A 40 2.43 -13.05 -10.46
CA VAL A 40 2.37 -12.74 -9.03
C VAL A 40 3.66 -13.18 -8.36
N ILE A 41 4.09 -14.41 -8.58
CA ILE A 41 5.35 -14.93 -8.01
C ILE A 41 6.57 -14.11 -8.42
N GLU A 42 6.66 -13.69 -9.67
CA GLU A 42 7.77 -12.86 -10.15
C GLU A 42 7.80 -11.47 -9.51
N ILE A 43 6.64 -10.82 -9.33
CA ILE A 43 6.60 -9.49 -8.74
C ILE A 43 6.92 -9.54 -7.25
N GLU A 44 6.42 -10.52 -6.53
CA GLU A 44 6.72 -10.73 -5.11
C GLU A 44 8.21 -10.96 -4.91
N ARG A 45 8.81 -11.91 -5.60
CA ARG A 45 10.26 -12.16 -5.56
C ARG A 45 11.10 -10.96 -5.96
N GLY A 46 10.71 -10.26 -7.02
CA GLY A 46 11.43 -9.07 -7.47
C GLY A 46 11.46 -7.96 -6.43
N VAL A 47 10.37 -7.78 -5.67
CA VAL A 47 10.32 -6.81 -4.58
C VAL A 47 11.12 -7.31 -3.37
N GLU A 48 11.04 -8.59 -3.01
CA GLU A 48 11.85 -9.21 -1.95
C GLU A 48 13.34 -8.95 -2.16
N GLU A 49 13.84 -9.26 -3.36
CA GLU A 49 15.23 -9.03 -3.73
C GLU A 49 15.60 -7.54 -3.67
N LEU A 50 14.72 -6.66 -4.18
CA LEU A 50 14.96 -5.23 -4.24
C LEU A 50 15.09 -4.59 -2.85
N VAL A 51 14.28 -5.03 -1.90
CA VAL A 51 14.24 -4.45 -0.54
C VAL A 51 14.98 -5.29 0.50
N GLY A 52 15.48 -6.47 0.12
CA GLY A 52 16.24 -7.38 0.99
C GLY A 52 15.39 -7.96 2.13
N LYS A 53 14.15 -8.36 1.83
CA LYS A 53 13.23 -9.00 2.77
C LYS A 53 13.00 -10.46 2.40
N GLU A 54 12.49 -11.23 3.37
CA GLU A 54 12.31 -12.66 3.22
C GLU A 54 11.14 -13.02 2.33
N GLU A 55 10.06 -12.26 2.41
CA GLU A 55 8.83 -12.51 1.66
C GLU A 55 8.13 -11.21 1.27
N GLY A 56 7.40 -11.23 0.16
CA GLY A 56 6.53 -10.19 -0.34
C GLY A 56 5.11 -10.70 -0.52
N MET A 57 4.14 -9.80 -0.51
CA MET A 57 2.74 -10.12 -0.78
C MET A 57 2.16 -9.09 -1.73
N LEU A 58 1.63 -9.54 -2.86
CA LEU A 58 0.86 -8.70 -3.76
C LEU A 58 -0.53 -8.44 -3.18
N VAL A 59 -0.91 -7.18 -3.09
CA VAL A 59 -2.26 -6.77 -2.67
C VAL A 59 -2.93 -5.99 -3.78
N ILE A 60 -4.27 -6.06 -3.85
CA ILE A 60 -5.06 -5.44 -4.92
C ILE A 60 -4.94 -3.91 -4.88
N TRP A 61 -4.82 -3.33 -3.68
CA TRP A 61 -4.62 -1.89 -3.47
C TRP A 61 -3.97 -1.59 -2.11
N GLY A 62 -3.38 -0.40 -1.99
CA GLY A 62 -2.62 -0.01 -0.80
C GLY A 62 -3.41 -0.02 0.52
N ARG A 63 -4.70 0.29 0.50
CA ARG A 63 -5.55 0.19 1.72
C ARG A 63 -5.62 -1.23 2.26
N MET A 64 -5.72 -2.23 1.39
CA MET A 64 -5.69 -3.64 1.80
C MET A 64 -4.36 -3.96 2.50
N GLY A 65 -3.25 -3.51 1.94
CA GLY A 65 -1.94 -3.68 2.56
C GLY A 65 -1.86 -3.03 3.94
N ASN A 66 -2.35 -1.80 4.08
CA ASN A 66 -2.37 -1.10 5.37
C ASN A 66 -3.19 -1.86 6.43
N GLU A 67 -4.38 -2.34 6.06
CA GLU A 67 -5.23 -3.09 7.00
C GLU A 67 -4.63 -4.45 7.37
N ILE A 68 -4.01 -5.16 6.42
CA ILE A 68 -3.30 -6.41 6.71
C ILE A 68 -2.19 -6.18 7.74
N VAL A 69 -1.40 -5.12 7.59
CA VAL A 69 -0.34 -4.77 8.55
C VAL A 69 -0.94 -4.50 9.93
N ILE A 70 -1.99 -3.68 10.02
CA ILE A 70 -2.61 -3.37 11.32
C ILE A 70 -3.20 -4.64 11.95
N MET A 71 -3.90 -5.47 11.18
CA MET A 71 -4.49 -6.72 11.67
C MET A 71 -3.43 -7.75 12.10
N THR A 72 -2.24 -7.69 11.51
CA THR A 72 -1.15 -8.60 11.85
C THR A 72 -0.47 -8.21 13.16
N PHE A 73 -0.29 -6.92 13.41
CA PHE A 73 0.46 -6.42 14.56
C PHE A 73 -0.42 -5.88 15.68
N GLY A 74 -1.68 -5.55 15.41
CA GLY A 74 -2.63 -5.02 16.37
C GLY A 74 -3.66 -6.05 16.80
N ASN A 75 -4.01 -6.02 18.07
CA ASN A 75 -5.14 -6.77 18.61
C ASN A 75 -6.35 -5.86 18.78
N ARG A 76 -7.54 -6.47 18.88
CA ARG A 76 -8.76 -5.72 19.18
C ARG A 76 -8.58 -4.90 20.45
N VAL A 77 -9.11 -3.68 20.43
CA VAL A 77 -9.06 -2.70 21.51
C VAL A 77 -7.69 -2.13 21.85
N GLU A 78 -6.67 -2.47 21.09
CA GLU A 78 -5.38 -1.79 21.13
C GLU A 78 -5.40 -0.48 20.34
N GLU A 79 -4.36 0.31 20.46
CA GLU A 79 -4.18 1.56 19.74
C GLU A 79 -3.08 1.42 18.69
N VAL A 80 -3.27 2.09 17.56
CA VAL A 80 -2.22 2.36 16.57
C VAL A 80 -1.97 3.85 16.50
N ILE A 81 -0.71 4.25 16.66
CA ILE A 81 -0.29 5.64 16.54
C ILE A 81 -0.16 5.96 15.05
N VAL A 82 -0.83 7.03 14.63
CA VAL A 82 -0.83 7.50 13.24
C VAL A 82 -0.60 9.01 13.18
N GLY A 83 0.02 9.49 12.13
CA GLY A 83 0.08 10.93 11.90
C GLY A 83 -1.30 11.50 11.62
N GLU A 84 -1.63 12.66 12.20
CA GLU A 84 -2.94 13.32 12.00
C GLU A 84 -3.23 13.67 10.53
N ASP A 85 -2.19 13.83 9.71
CA ASP A 85 -2.26 14.10 8.27
C ASP A 85 -2.05 12.84 7.40
N SER A 86 -1.91 11.66 8.00
CA SER A 86 -1.66 10.42 7.28
C SER A 86 -2.84 9.97 6.42
N HIS A 87 -2.55 9.33 5.30
CA HIS A 87 -3.54 8.78 4.39
C HIS A 87 -4.44 7.75 5.08
N ILE A 88 -3.85 6.87 5.87
CA ILE A 88 -4.57 5.79 6.56
C ILE A 88 -5.63 6.34 7.53
N TYR A 89 -5.34 7.47 8.18
CA TYR A 89 -6.26 8.12 9.10
C TYR A 89 -7.35 8.92 8.38
N ASN A 90 -6.97 9.72 7.37
CA ASN A 90 -7.88 10.69 6.75
C ASN A 90 -8.67 10.15 5.54
N LEU A 91 -8.11 9.22 4.78
CA LEU A 91 -8.64 8.85 3.46
C LEU A 91 -9.15 7.41 3.38
N GLU A 92 -8.93 6.58 4.38
CA GLU A 92 -9.33 5.16 4.37
C GLU A 92 -10.65 4.87 5.08
N ARG A 93 -11.44 5.91 5.34
CA ARG A 93 -12.84 5.82 5.81
C ARG A 93 -13.01 5.02 7.11
N ALA A 94 -12.17 5.29 8.10
CA ALA A 94 -12.17 4.61 9.39
C ALA A 94 -11.94 3.09 9.31
N ALA A 95 -11.22 2.61 8.30
CA ALA A 95 -10.94 1.18 8.11
C ALA A 95 -10.20 0.59 9.32
N ILE A 96 -9.29 1.32 9.94
CA ILE A 96 -8.60 0.93 11.17
C ILE A 96 -9.59 0.46 12.26
N ALA A 97 -10.65 1.23 12.49
CA ALA A 97 -11.65 0.89 13.49
C ALA A 97 -12.66 -0.15 12.99
N ALA A 98 -13.08 -0.04 11.72
CA ALA A 98 -14.16 -0.85 11.17
C ALA A 98 -13.72 -2.26 10.77
N ILE A 99 -12.50 -2.40 10.27
CA ILE A 99 -11.96 -3.66 9.76
C ILE A 99 -10.99 -4.26 10.78
N SER A 100 -9.93 -3.54 11.10
CA SER A 100 -8.89 -4.02 12.03
C SER A 100 -9.33 -4.02 13.49
N GLN A 101 -10.38 -3.28 13.83
CA GLN A 101 -10.93 -3.15 15.19
C GLN A 101 -9.93 -2.62 16.22
N VAL A 102 -9.01 -1.78 15.74
CA VAL A 102 -7.97 -1.10 16.49
C VAL A 102 -8.34 0.38 16.59
N GLN A 103 -8.03 1.03 17.70
CA GLN A 103 -8.26 2.46 17.84
C GLN A 103 -7.11 3.24 17.20
N ALA A 104 -7.43 4.14 16.27
CA ALA A 104 -6.45 5.08 15.76
C ALA A 104 -6.20 6.20 16.80
N ARG A 105 -4.94 6.42 17.14
CA ARG A 105 -4.48 7.53 17.97
C ARG A 105 -3.71 8.52 17.10
N PRO A 106 -4.37 9.56 16.58
CA PRO A 106 -3.69 10.57 15.77
C PRO A 106 -2.78 11.42 16.63
N ILE A 107 -1.57 11.63 16.17
CA ILE A 107 -0.61 12.55 16.77
C ILE A 107 -0.15 13.58 15.77
N GLN A 108 0.23 14.76 16.28
CA GLN A 108 0.72 15.82 15.44
C GLN A 108 2.05 15.45 14.80
N VAL A 109 2.16 15.68 13.50
CA VAL A 109 3.38 15.41 12.74
C VAL A 109 3.90 16.70 12.10
N LYS A 110 5.20 16.77 11.92
CA LYS A 110 5.86 17.87 11.22
C LYS A 110 6.75 17.30 10.12
N HIS A 111 6.40 17.59 8.87
CA HIS A 111 7.10 17.07 7.69
C HIS A 111 7.21 15.52 7.68
N GLY A 112 6.17 14.83 8.15
CA GLY A 112 6.14 13.37 8.23
C GLY A 112 6.87 12.76 9.45
N TYR A 113 7.35 13.57 10.36
CA TYR A 113 8.00 13.15 11.60
C TYR A 113 7.12 13.47 12.81
N PHE A 114 7.12 12.61 13.77
CA PHE A 114 6.59 12.88 15.10
C PHE A 114 7.71 12.83 16.12
N ASP A 115 7.56 13.61 17.19
CA ASP A 115 8.48 13.61 18.30
C ASP A 115 8.23 12.36 19.15
N PRO A 116 9.24 11.49 19.37
CA PRO A 116 9.08 10.32 20.23
C PRO A 116 8.63 10.63 21.67
N GLU A 117 8.89 11.85 22.16
CA GLU A 117 8.46 12.28 23.50
C GLU A 117 6.93 12.53 23.59
N VAL A 118 6.22 12.53 22.45
CA VAL A 118 4.77 12.72 22.40
C VAL A 118 4.02 11.38 22.54
N ILE A 119 4.72 10.26 22.42
CA ILE A 119 4.18 8.91 22.58
C ILE A 119 4.27 8.49 24.05
#